data_aa0bd42f7a089d9d2cba99761bca2c50
#
_entry.id   aa0bd42f7a089d9d2cba99761bca2c50
#
_cell.length_a   1.000
_cell.length_b   1.000
_cell.length_c   1.000
_cell.angle_alpha   90.00
_cell.angle_beta   90.00
_cell.angle_gamma   90.00
#
_symmetry.space_group_name_H-M   'P 1'
#
loop_
_entity.id
_entity.type
_entity.pdbx_description
1 polymer ?
#
loop_
_entity_poly.entity_id
_entity_poly.type
_entity_poly.pdbx_seq_one_letter_code
_entity_poly.pdbx_strand_id
1 'polypeptide(L)'
;MFKGQEQLDLTEGGIARPLFFLSLPIVVTNLLQTAYNLADTFWLGQYSTISLAAISFAFPMVFLLISLGLGLSVAGSVIVAQNVGADDERAAEYAASQTVTFSFVAAIFLGIAGYFVVDDLLRIFGASPETLTAATSYMQIVSLGLPLMFGFFIFISLMRGYGDTITPMLVMLGTVILNIALDPFLIFGWSLGPLSFPELGITGAAYATVFSRGLAMLVGLGIMFSGSRGVKIRLPDMRPDPVYLRKILRIGVPASIEGTGRAVSVNLLLIVVGTFSTTVVAGFGIGIRVFSVIFLPAIAVARGVETMAGQNIGAGLPDRAEASADFAARAMFLILGGLGVLIFLFPTPIVSVFTDDTAVVAVGAEFLRYVALTFGFIGVMRAYTGAFRGAGQTLVAAVIAITFLGLIRLPVAWFLSQGVGGAVTLFGYTLQVPQLLAPTGPPGIWWGFVVSNVAGALIAVAWYKRGTWRDADVRGTPGPGPGVDADDVDGAATDD
;
A
#
# COMPACT_ATOMS: atom_id res chain seq x y z
N MET A 1 14.69 25.83 -6.90
CA MET A 1 13.69 24.92 -7.49
C MET A 1 12.54 24.60 -6.54
N PHE A 2 12.61 24.94 -5.26
CA PHE A 2 11.61 24.65 -4.22
C PHE A 2 11.05 25.91 -3.53
N LYS A 3 11.18 27.09 -4.16
CA LYS A 3 10.54 28.32 -3.70
C LYS A 3 9.14 28.42 -4.28
N GLY A 4 8.13 28.43 -3.40
CA GLY A 4 6.75 28.78 -3.72
C GLY A 4 5.99 27.64 -4.40
N GLN A 5 5.64 26.56 -3.65
CA GLN A 5 4.34 25.97 -3.87
C GLN A 5 3.33 26.95 -3.27
N GLU A 6 2.88 27.90 -4.07
CA GLU A 6 1.46 28.23 -4.10
C GLU A 6 0.77 26.88 -4.08
N GLN A 7 -0.14 26.64 -3.15
CA GLN A 7 -0.91 25.40 -3.05
C GLN A 7 -1.34 25.04 -4.47
N LEU A 8 -0.92 23.86 -4.95
CA LEU A 8 -1.38 23.39 -6.24
C LEU A 8 -2.90 23.28 -6.12
N ASP A 9 -3.62 24.21 -6.68
CA ASP A 9 -5.06 24.15 -6.69
C ASP A 9 -5.49 22.91 -7.47
N LEU A 10 -6.06 21.93 -6.77
CA LEU A 10 -6.50 20.68 -7.36
C LEU A 10 -7.93 20.79 -7.88
N THR A 11 -8.63 21.88 -7.54
CA THR A 11 -10.03 22.12 -7.86
C THR A 11 -10.20 23.03 -9.08
N GLU A 12 -9.14 23.73 -9.51
CA GLU A 12 -9.16 24.64 -10.66
C GLU A 12 -8.09 24.28 -11.72
N GLY A 13 -8.17 24.92 -12.89
CA GLY A 13 -7.17 24.81 -13.96
C GLY A 13 -7.07 23.44 -14.62
N GLY A 14 -5.88 23.10 -15.13
CA GLY A 14 -5.62 21.83 -15.83
C GLY A 14 -5.39 20.65 -14.87
N ILE A 15 -5.69 19.43 -15.31
CA ILE A 15 -5.58 18.19 -14.51
C ILE A 15 -4.17 17.61 -14.57
N ALA A 16 -3.51 17.64 -15.73
CA ALA A 16 -2.27 16.91 -15.98
C ALA A 16 -1.12 17.35 -15.07
N ARG A 17 -0.93 18.67 -14.93
CA ARG A 17 0.17 19.24 -14.16
C ARG A 17 0.02 18.96 -12.66
N PRO A 18 -1.12 19.26 -12.01
CA PRO A 18 -1.31 18.91 -10.59
C PRO A 18 -1.16 17.43 -10.31
N LEU A 19 -1.75 16.56 -11.14
CA LEU A 19 -1.63 15.10 -10.95
C LEU A 19 -0.19 14.61 -11.06
N PHE A 20 0.59 15.15 -12.01
CA PHE A 20 2.02 14.83 -12.14
C PHE A 20 2.80 15.24 -10.89
N PHE A 21 2.61 16.48 -10.40
CA PHE A 21 3.32 16.99 -9.23
C PHE A 21 2.89 16.30 -7.92
N LEU A 22 1.67 15.80 -7.83
CA LEU A 22 1.24 14.94 -6.72
C LEU A 22 1.88 13.55 -6.81
N SER A 23 1.91 12.95 -8.00
CA SER A 23 2.29 11.55 -8.17
C SER A 23 3.80 11.35 -8.17
N LEU A 24 4.59 12.26 -8.74
CA LEU A 24 6.04 12.12 -8.85
C LEU A 24 6.76 11.98 -7.49
N PRO A 25 6.47 12.82 -6.47
CA PRO A 25 7.06 12.62 -5.15
C PRO A 25 6.65 11.30 -4.50
N ILE A 26 5.44 10.79 -4.80
CA ILE A 26 5.00 9.48 -4.30
C ILE A 26 5.78 8.35 -4.98
N VAL A 27 6.08 8.45 -6.29
CA VAL A 27 6.98 7.48 -6.96
C VAL A 27 8.34 7.46 -6.26
N VAL A 28 8.92 8.64 -6.02
CA VAL A 28 10.22 8.75 -5.33
C VAL A 28 10.14 8.15 -3.92
N THR A 29 9.08 8.44 -3.16
CA THR A 29 8.86 7.86 -1.83
C THR A 29 8.80 6.32 -1.87
N ASN A 30 8.12 5.74 -2.87
CA ASN A 30 8.06 4.29 -3.04
C ASN A 30 9.43 3.69 -3.42
N LEU A 31 10.21 4.38 -4.26
CA LEU A 31 11.58 3.96 -4.58
C LEU A 31 12.49 4.04 -3.37
N LEU A 32 12.40 5.10 -2.56
CA LEU A 32 13.12 5.24 -1.30
C LEU A 32 12.75 4.10 -0.32
N GLN A 33 11.46 3.74 -0.22
CA GLN A 33 11.03 2.59 0.59
C GLN A 33 11.63 1.27 0.10
N THR A 34 11.74 1.09 -1.22
CA THR A 34 12.38 -0.09 -1.80
C THR A 34 13.89 -0.11 -1.49
N ALA A 35 14.56 1.03 -1.63
CA ALA A 35 15.99 1.16 -1.29
C ALA A 35 16.23 0.87 0.20
N TYR A 36 15.36 1.37 1.08
CA TYR A 36 15.36 1.07 2.50
C TYR A 36 15.33 -0.45 2.77
N ASN A 37 14.34 -1.16 2.22
CA ASN A 37 14.20 -2.60 2.42
C ASN A 37 15.38 -3.40 1.83
N LEU A 38 15.97 -2.93 0.73
CA LEU A 38 17.15 -3.56 0.11
C LEU A 38 18.39 -3.38 0.98
N ALA A 39 18.56 -2.20 1.61
CA ALA A 39 19.69 -1.94 2.49
C ALA A 39 19.64 -2.83 3.74
N ASP A 40 18.48 -2.93 4.41
CA ASP A 40 18.30 -3.83 5.54
C ASP A 40 18.64 -5.28 5.16
N THR A 41 18.13 -5.74 4.02
CA THR A 41 18.39 -7.09 3.51
C THR A 41 19.86 -7.31 3.19
N PHE A 42 20.53 -6.30 2.59
CA PHE A 42 21.96 -6.35 2.27
C PHE A 42 22.81 -6.48 3.53
N TRP A 43 22.63 -5.60 4.52
CA TRP A 43 23.40 -5.62 5.76
C TRP A 43 23.19 -6.91 6.55
N LEU A 44 21.93 -7.36 6.67
CA LEU A 44 21.63 -8.64 7.35
C LEU A 44 22.18 -9.85 6.61
N GLY A 45 22.19 -9.81 5.27
CA GLY A 45 22.81 -10.85 4.45
C GLY A 45 24.33 -10.92 4.61
N GLN A 46 25.01 -9.78 4.80
CA GLN A 46 26.44 -9.73 5.12
C GLN A 46 26.73 -10.19 6.56
N TYR A 47 25.78 -10.04 7.48
CA TYR A 47 25.95 -10.44 8.88
C TYR A 47 25.84 -11.96 9.05
N SER A 48 24.73 -12.58 8.63
CA SER A 48 24.55 -14.03 8.69
C SER A 48 23.41 -14.55 7.80
N THR A 49 23.53 -15.80 7.34
CA THR A 49 22.47 -16.49 6.59
C THR A 49 21.20 -16.70 7.43
N ILE A 50 21.35 -16.91 8.74
CA ILE A 50 20.21 -17.02 9.69
C ILE A 50 19.45 -15.71 9.75
N SER A 51 20.15 -14.56 9.84
CA SER A 51 19.51 -13.25 9.86
C SER A 51 18.79 -12.92 8.55
N LEU A 52 19.37 -13.31 7.40
CA LEU A 52 18.76 -13.18 6.09
C LEU A 52 17.49 -14.05 5.97
N ALA A 53 17.53 -15.28 6.48
CA ALA A 53 16.35 -16.13 6.55
C ALA A 53 15.28 -15.55 7.48
N ALA A 54 15.67 -15.06 8.67
CA ALA A 54 14.78 -14.49 9.65
C ALA A 54 14.03 -13.27 9.13
N ILE A 55 14.72 -12.33 8.46
CA ILE A 55 14.06 -11.15 7.86
C ILE A 55 13.10 -11.55 6.75
N SER A 56 13.37 -12.63 6.01
CA SER A 56 12.50 -13.14 4.96
C SER A 56 11.17 -13.66 5.51
N PHE A 57 11.17 -14.25 6.72
CA PHE A 57 9.94 -14.61 7.45
C PHE A 57 9.26 -13.41 8.09
N ALA A 58 10.04 -12.44 8.59
CA ALA A 58 9.51 -11.27 9.26
C ALA A 58 8.79 -10.31 8.29
N PHE A 59 9.27 -10.10 7.07
CA PHE A 59 8.67 -9.15 6.11
C PHE A 59 7.17 -9.35 5.86
N PRO A 60 6.66 -10.56 5.57
CA PRO A 60 5.23 -10.77 5.39
C PRO A 60 4.40 -10.39 6.63
N MET A 61 4.94 -10.63 7.83
CA MET A 61 4.27 -10.29 9.08
C MET A 61 4.27 -8.80 9.38
N VAL A 62 5.41 -8.13 9.17
CA VAL A 62 5.50 -6.66 9.24
C VAL A 62 4.49 -6.05 8.27
N PHE A 63 4.41 -6.58 7.05
CA PHE A 63 3.46 -6.11 6.04
C PHE A 63 2.00 -6.32 6.48
N LEU A 64 1.70 -7.45 7.12
CA LEU A 64 0.36 -7.72 7.68
C LEU A 64 0.01 -6.69 8.76
N LEU A 65 0.88 -6.47 9.74
CA LEU A 65 0.66 -5.49 10.81
C LEU A 65 0.48 -4.08 10.26
N ILE A 66 1.32 -3.68 9.31
CA ILE A 66 1.22 -2.38 8.63
C ILE A 66 -0.08 -2.27 7.84
N SER A 67 -0.51 -3.33 7.12
CA SER A 67 -1.72 -3.29 6.30
C SER A 67 -2.99 -3.06 7.11
N LEU A 68 -3.03 -3.57 8.34
CA LEU A 68 -4.13 -3.30 9.27
C LEU A 68 -4.21 -1.80 9.64
N GLY A 69 -3.06 -1.14 9.81
CA GLY A 69 -3.00 0.30 10.11
C GLY A 69 -3.14 1.20 8.90
N LEU A 70 -2.77 0.73 7.71
CA LEU A 70 -2.88 1.51 6.48
C LEU A 70 -4.32 1.95 6.17
N GLY A 71 -5.31 1.18 6.59
CA GLY A 71 -6.71 1.56 6.45
C GLY A 71 -7.06 2.85 7.18
N LEU A 72 -6.59 3.03 8.41
CA LEU A 72 -6.78 4.27 9.17
C LEU A 72 -6.11 5.46 8.47
N SER A 73 -4.91 5.24 7.91
CA SER A 73 -4.20 6.24 7.12
C SER A 73 -4.97 6.66 5.87
N VAL A 74 -5.60 5.71 5.16
CA VAL A 74 -6.45 5.98 3.99
C VAL A 74 -7.68 6.78 4.42
N ALA A 75 -8.34 6.39 5.51
CA ALA A 75 -9.51 7.11 6.02
C ALA A 75 -9.17 8.58 6.33
N GLY A 76 -8.07 8.81 7.07
CA GLY A 76 -7.60 10.15 7.38
C GLY A 76 -7.29 10.98 6.13
N SER A 77 -6.56 10.41 5.17
CA SER A 77 -6.24 11.07 3.91
C SER A 77 -7.50 11.50 3.13
N VAL A 78 -8.49 10.62 3.03
CA VAL A 78 -9.74 10.89 2.29
C VAL A 78 -10.56 11.96 2.99
N ILE A 79 -10.74 11.88 4.31
CA ILE A 79 -11.53 12.86 5.06
C ILE A 79 -10.86 14.24 5.01
N VAL A 80 -9.54 14.30 5.19
CA VAL A 80 -8.77 15.55 5.06
C VAL A 80 -8.91 16.11 3.64
N ALA A 81 -8.74 15.28 2.59
CA ALA A 81 -8.84 15.74 1.21
C ALA A 81 -10.22 16.37 0.90
N GLN A 82 -11.30 15.73 1.35
CA GLN A 82 -12.64 16.27 1.10
C GLN A 82 -12.91 17.57 1.88
N ASN A 83 -12.42 17.69 3.12
CA ASN A 83 -12.56 18.93 3.87
C ASN A 83 -11.72 20.08 3.28
N VAL A 84 -10.48 19.79 2.85
CA VAL A 84 -9.64 20.77 2.15
C VAL A 84 -10.29 21.23 0.85
N GLY A 85 -10.84 20.31 0.06
CA GLY A 85 -11.57 20.66 -1.15
C GLY A 85 -12.84 21.51 -0.91
N ALA A 86 -13.43 21.40 0.28
CA ALA A 86 -14.58 22.21 0.69
C ALA A 86 -14.19 23.56 1.31
N ASP A 87 -12.92 23.93 1.31
CA ASP A 87 -12.38 25.11 1.99
C ASP A 87 -12.63 25.13 3.52
N ASP A 88 -12.89 23.93 4.11
CA ASP A 88 -13.09 23.79 5.57
C ASP A 88 -11.78 23.31 6.23
N GLU A 89 -10.84 24.24 6.36
CA GLU A 89 -9.54 23.95 7.01
C GLU A 89 -9.71 23.45 8.45
N ARG A 90 -10.70 24.00 9.17
CA ARG A 90 -10.92 23.63 10.58
C ARG A 90 -11.40 22.18 10.72
N ALA A 91 -12.29 21.74 9.85
CA ALA A 91 -12.71 20.34 9.80
C ALA A 91 -11.59 19.42 9.34
N ALA A 92 -10.72 19.88 8.42
CA ALA A 92 -9.53 19.13 8.01
C ALA A 92 -8.54 18.95 9.17
N GLU A 93 -8.27 20.00 9.97
CA GLU A 93 -7.43 19.95 11.18
C GLU A 93 -7.99 18.99 12.23
N TYR A 94 -9.32 19.05 12.46
CA TYR A 94 -10.01 18.15 13.38
C TYR A 94 -9.92 16.71 12.91
N ALA A 95 -10.18 16.44 11.63
CA ALA A 95 -10.05 15.13 11.01
C ALA A 95 -8.64 14.55 11.17
N ALA A 96 -7.63 15.38 10.92
CA ALA A 96 -6.23 14.98 11.05
C ALA A 96 -5.90 14.63 12.52
N SER A 97 -6.33 15.47 13.48
CA SER A 97 -6.09 15.25 14.91
C SER A 97 -6.75 13.96 15.41
N GLN A 98 -8.01 13.70 15.03
CA GLN A 98 -8.70 12.45 15.36
C GLN A 98 -8.05 11.22 14.72
N THR A 99 -7.60 11.34 13.45
CA THR A 99 -6.92 10.25 12.76
C THR A 99 -5.60 9.88 13.46
N VAL A 100 -4.80 10.87 13.85
CA VAL A 100 -3.58 10.64 14.62
C VAL A 100 -3.90 9.91 15.92
N THR A 101 -4.88 10.39 16.68
CA THR A 101 -5.28 9.81 17.97
C THR A 101 -5.67 8.34 17.84
N PHE A 102 -6.64 8.02 16.96
CA PHE A 102 -7.11 6.65 16.82
C PHE A 102 -6.07 5.72 16.22
N SER A 103 -5.18 6.23 15.39
CA SER A 103 -4.11 5.43 14.82
C SER A 103 -3.03 5.10 15.84
N PHE A 104 -2.70 6.02 16.75
CA PHE A 104 -1.81 5.71 17.88
C PHE A 104 -2.41 4.67 18.80
N VAL A 105 -3.70 4.80 19.16
CA VAL A 105 -4.40 3.81 19.99
C VAL A 105 -4.39 2.44 19.30
N ALA A 106 -4.75 2.38 18.02
CA ALA A 106 -4.72 1.13 17.25
C ALA A 106 -3.31 0.53 17.16
N ALA A 107 -2.29 1.36 16.95
CA ALA A 107 -0.90 0.91 16.84
C ALA A 107 -0.37 0.34 18.16
N ILE A 108 -0.72 0.95 19.30
CA ILE A 108 -0.37 0.42 20.63
C ILE A 108 -1.02 -0.96 20.81
N PHE A 109 -2.32 -1.07 20.49
CA PHE A 109 -3.06 -2.33 20.61
C PHE A 109 -2.47 -3.44 19.73
N LEU A 110 -2.23 -3.12 18.45
CA LEU A 110 -1.60 -4.04 17.50
C LEU A 110 -0.16 -4.39 17.88
N GLY A 111 0.58 -3.43 18.43
CA GLY A 111 1.94 -3.63 18.89
C GLY A 111 2.02 -4.61 20.05
N ILE A 112 1.15 -4.45 21.04
CA ILE A 112 1.04 -5.36 22.19
C ILE A 112 0.59 -6.75 21.71
N ALA A 113 -0.45 -6.82 20.89
CA ALA A 113 -0.91 -8.09 20.32
C ALA A 113 0.19 -8.78 19.48
N GLY A 114 0.86 -8.04 18.61
CA GLY A 114 1.97 -8.53 17.80
C GLY A 114 3.11 -9.09 18.64
N TYR A 115 3.49 -8.38 19.71
CA TYR A 115 4.55 -8.84 20.61
C TYR A 115 4.30 -10.24 21.18
N PHE A 116 3.07 -10.54 21.60
CA PHE A 116 2.73 -11.84 22.20
C PHE A 116 2.44 -12.94 21.17
N VAL A 117 1.92 -12.59 19.98
CA VAL A 117 1.42 -13.57 19.00
C VAL A 117 2.48 -13.94 17.96
N VAL A 118 3.53 -13.13 17.80
CA VAL A 118 4.50 -13.30 16.71
C VAL A 118 5.24 -14.63 16.74
N ASP A 119 5.62 -15.14 17.90
CA ASP A 119 6.33 -16.42 18.03
C ASP A 119 5.49 -17.59 17.50
N ASP A 120 4.20 -17.65 17.91
CA ASP A 120 3.27 -18.68 17.46
C ASP A 120 3.00 -18.59 15.95
N LEU A 121 2.86 -17.37 15.41
CA LEU A 121 2.68 -17.17 13.98
C LEU A 121 3.91 -17.65 13.19
N LEU A 122 5.11 -17.32 13.62
CA LEU A 122 6.35 -17.75 12.96
C LEU A 122 6.51 -19.29 12.99
N ARG A 123 6.09 -19.95 14.07
CA ARG A 123 6.04 -21.43 14.17
C ARG A 123 5.08 -22.02 13.14
N ILE A 124 3.88 -21.45 13.00
CA ILE A 124 2.88 -21.88 12.02
C ILE A 124 3.41 -21.74 10.59
N PHE A 125 4.21 -20.69 10.32
CA PHE A 125 4.84 -20.49 9.01
C PHE A 125 6.06 -21.39 8.75
N GLY A 126 6.44 -22.24 9.71
CA GLY A 126 7.47 -23.26 9.50
C GLY A 126 8.90 -22.75 9.63
N ALA A 127 9.13 -21.69 10.40
CA ALA A 127 10.49 -21.22 10.69
C ALA A 127 11.28 -22.28 11.47
N SER A 128 12.54 -22.53 11.07
CA SER A 128 13.45 -23.41 11.81
C SER A 128 13.75 -22.84 13.21
N PRO A 129 14.12 -23.65 14.21
CA PRO A 129 14.32 -23.15 15.58
C PRO A 129 15.29 -21.95 15.67
N GLU A 130 16.38 -21.96 14.91
CA GLU A 130 17.37 -20.89 14.88
C GLU A 130 16.79 -19.61 14.21
N THR A 131 16.14 -19.78 13.08
CA THR A 131 15.46 -18.68 12.35
C THR A 131 14.30 -18.11 13.16
N LEU A 132 13.56 -18.98 13.87
CA LEU A 132 12.45 -18.60 14.74
C LEU A 132 12.90 -17.62 15.82
N THR A 133 13.96 -17.96 16.56
CA THR A 133 14.49 -17.10 17.63
C THR A 133 14.90 -15.73 17.12
N ALA A 134 15.63 -15.69 15.99
CA ALA A 134 16.08 -14.45 15.36
C ALA A 134 14.90 -13.62 14.84
N ALA A 135 13.94 -14.24 14.14
CA ALA A 135 12.76 -13.56 13.60
C ALA A 135 11.83 -13.04 14.71
N THR A 136 11.62 -13.84 15.78
CA THR A 136 10.81 -13.44 16.94
C THR A 136 11.41 -12.21 17.61
N SER A 137 12.73 -12.20 17.88
CA SER A 137 13.42 -11.07 18.51
C SER A 137 13.28 -9.79 17.66
N TYR A 138 13.47 -9.89 16.35
CA TYR A 138 13.25 -8.78 15.41
C TYR A 138 11.81 -8.26 15.47
N MET A 139 10.85 -9.16 15.32
CA MET A 139 9.43 -8.83 15.25
C MET A 139 8.89 -8.26 16.56
N GLN A 140 9.38 -8.70 17.71
CA GLN A 140 9.00 -8.12 19.00
C GLN A 140 9.40 -6.67 19.13
N ILE A 141 10.62 -6.29 18.70
CA ILE A 141 11.07 -4.91 18.67
C ILE A 141 10.23 -4.08 17.70
N VAL A 142 9.98 -4.59 16.48
CA VAL A 142 9.13 -3.92 15.48
C VAL A 142 7.70 -3.76 16.00
N SER A 143 7.14 -4.76 16.68
CA SER A 143 5.79 -4.71 17.25
C SER A 143 5.67 -3.61 18.30
N LEU A 144 6.62 -3.50 19.22
CA LEU A 144 6.65 -2.41 20.19
C LEU A 144 6.91 -1.04 19.53
N GLY A 145 7.61 -1.02 18.40
CA GLY A 145 7.86 0.17 17.58
C GLY A 145 6.69 0.59 16.68
N LEU A 146 5.61 -0.20 16.59
CA LEU A 146 4.48 0.10 15.69
C LEU A 146 3.88 1.49 15.91
N PRO A 147 3.70 2.03 17.12
CA PRO A 147 3.19 3.39 17.29
C PRO A 147 4.05 4.45 16.58
N LEU A 148 5.37 4.30 16.60
CA LEU A 148 6.30 5.20 15.93
C LEU A 148 6.19 5.06 14.40
N MET A 149 6.12 3.82 13.91
CA MET A 149 5.98 3.54 12.49
C MET A 149 4.64 4.03 11.95
N PHE A 150 3.54 3.79 12.66
CA PHE A 150 2.20 4.25 12.26
C PHE A 150 2.11 5.77 12.27
N GLY A 151 2.67 6.43 13.29
CA GLY A 151 2.72 7.89 13.33
C GLY A 151 3.38 8.49 12.08
N PHE A 152 4.45 7.87 11.59
CA PHE A 152 5.10 8.29 10.35
C PHE A 152 4.21 8.03 9.12
N PHE A 153 3.59 6.85 8.99
CA PHE A 153 2.68 6.56 7.87
C PHE A 153 1.46 7.47 7.86
N ILE A 154 0.94 7.81 9.01
CA ILE A 154 -0.19 8.74 9.16
C ILE A 154 0.21 10.14 8.73
N PHE A 155 1.38 10.63 9.17
CA PHE A 155 1.92 11.90 8.69
C PHE A 155 1.98 11.93 7.15
N ILE A 156 2.58 10.91 6.52
CA ILE A 156 2.64 10.83 5.04
C ILE A 156 1.24 10.89 4.44
N SER A 157 0.29 10.20 5.04
CA SER A 157 -1.06 10.07 4.49
C SER A 157 -1.89 11.34 4.62
N LEU A 158 -1.83 11.99 5.77
CA LEU A 158 -2.55 13.25 6.04
C LEU A 158 -1.99 14.40 5.20
N MET A 159 -0.66 14.52 5.10
CA MET A 159 -0.01 15.51 4.24
C MET A 159 -0.40 15.31 2.77
N ARG A 160 -0.46 14.06 2.31
CA ARG A 160 -0.92 13.72 0.95
C ARG A 160 -2.39 14.10 0.75
N GLY A 161 -3.28 13.82 1.70
CA GLY A 161 -4.69 14.21 1.65
C GLY A 161 -4.84 15.73 1.53
N TYR A 162 -4.00 16.49 2.20
CA TYR A 162 -3.92 17.95 2.10
C TYR A 162 -3.42 18.43 0.72
N GLY A 163 -2.65 17.60 0.01
CA GLY A 163 -2.03 17.92 -1.29
C GLY A 163 -0.51 18.11 -1.25
N ASP A 164 0.12 18.05 -0.07
CA ASP A 164 1.59 18.10 0.06
C ASP A 164 2.18 16.70 0.03
N THR A 165 2.83 16.35 -1.07
CA THR A 165 3.53 15.08 -1.25
C THR A 165 5.05 15.23 -1.18
N ILE A 166 5.57 16.48 -1.26
CA ILE A 166 7.01 16.77 -1.24
C ILE A 166 7.55 16.70 0.19
N THR A 167 6.87 17.32 1.14
CA THR A 167 7.32 17.29 2.54
C THR A 167 7.49 15.88 3.08
N PRO A 168 6.51 14.95 2.94
CA PRO A 168 6.68 13.55 3.33
C PRO A 168 7.80 12.83 2.57
N MET A 169 8.00 13.13 1.28
CA MET A 169 9.09 12.57 0.49
C MET A 169 10.47 12.97 1.06
N LEU A 170 10.65 14.24 1.43
CA LEU A 170 11.91 14.71 2.02
C LEU A 170 12.18 14.09 3.40
N VAL A 171 11.15 13.97 4.24
CA VAL A 171 11.27 13.28 5.53
C VAL A 171 11.60 11.80 5.31
N MET A 172 10.97 11.14 4.33
CA MET A 172 11.31 9.76 3.96
C MET A 172 12.76 9.64 3.50
N LEU A 173 13.25 10.56 2.68
CA LEU A 173 14.65 10.57 2.23
C LEU A 173 15.62 10.64 3.43
N GLY A 174 15.37 11.55 4.37
CA GLY A 174 16.15 11.63 5.60
C GLY A 174 16.10 10.34 6.42
N THR A 175 14.94 9.72 6.52
CA THR A 175 14.74 8.44 7.22
C THR A 175 15.55 7.31 6.60
N VAL A 176 15.56 7.21 5.26
CA VAL A 176 16.31 6.18 4.53
C VAL A 176 17.80 6.36 4.71
N ILE A 177 18.30 7.58 4.56
CA ILE A 177 19.71 7.89 4.77
C ILE A 177 20.13 7.53 6.20
N LEU A 178 19.33 7.93 7.18
CA LEU A 178 19.61 7.66 8.60
C LEU A 178 19.63 6.15 8.89
N ASN A 179 18.65 5.38 8.39
CA ASN A 179 18.60 3.93 8.59
C ASN A 179 19.80 3.24 7.96
N ILE A 180 20.08 3.50 6.67
CA ILE A 180 21.25 2.91 5.97
C ILE A 180 22.56 3.21 6.70
N ALA A 181 22.67 4.41 7.29
CA ALA A 181 23.85 4.80 8.06
C ALA A 181 23.92 4.11 9.43
N LEU A 182 22.77 3.90 10.11
CA LEU A 182 22.73 3.29 11.44
C LEU A 182 22.88 1.76 11.40
N ASP A 183 22.42 1.10 10.35
CA ASP A 183 22.44 -0.35 10.24
C ASP A 183 23.81 -0.97 10.52
N PRO A 184 24.93 -0.56 9.87
CA PRO A 184 26.22 -1.18 10.13
C PRO A 184 26.72 -0.94 11.58
N PHE A 185 26.37 0.17 12.21
CA PHE A 185 26.77 0.43 13.60
C PHE A 185 26.01 -0.48 14.57
N LEU A 186 24.72 -0.67 14.37
CA LEU A 186 23.89 -1.46 15.28
C LEU A 186 23.92 -2.97 14.95
N ILE A 187 24.11 -3.36 13.69
CA ILE A 187 24.19 -4.77 13.29
C ILE A 187 25.55 -5.35 13.67
N PHE A 188 26.66 -4.68 13.27
CA PHE A 188 28.02 -5.20 13.40
C PHE A 188 28.77 -4.66 14.60
N GLY A 189 28.21 -3.69 15.33
CA GLY A 189 28.90 -3.08 16.45
C GLY A 189 30.07 -2.18 16.04
N TRP A 190 29.97 -1.49 14.89
CA TRP A 190 31.03 -0.59 14.43
C TRP A 190 31.24 0.57 15.41
N SER A 191 32.47 1.06 15.47
CA SER A 191 32.84 2.19 16.31
C SER A 191 33.01 3.46 15.46
N LEU A 192 32.54 4.58 15.97
CA LEU A 192 32.74 5.92 15.38
C LEU A 192 33.58 6.79 16.35
N GLY A 193 34.86 6.77 16.17
CA GLY A 193 35.80 7.45 17.11
C GLY A 193 35.68 6.89 18.53
N PRO A 194 35.34 7.71 19.54
CA PRO A 194 35.18 7.25 20.91
C PRO A 194 33.87 6.54 21.21
N LEU A 195 32.90 6.58 20.25
CA LEU A 195 31.60 5.93 20.39
C LEU A 195 31.69 4.51 19.87
N SER A 196 31.55 3.52 20.77
CA SER A 196 31.43 2.11 20.40
C SER A 196 30.00 1.66 20.56
N PHE A 197 29.47 0.98 19.52
CA PHE A 197 28.15 0.40 19.53
C PHE A 197 28.23 -1.10 19.83
N PRO A 198 27.27 -1.67 20.57
CA PRO A 198 27.22 -3.11 20.75
C PRO A 198 26.83 -3.81 19.44
N GLU A 199 27.39 -4.98 19.19
CA GLU A 199 26.96 -5.86 18.11
C GLU A 199 25.62 -6.48 18.48
N LEU A 200 24.55 -6.08 17.79
CA LEU A 200 23.18 -6.52 18.07
C LEU A 200 22.62 -7.47 16.99
N GLY A 201 23.33 -7.65 15.87
CA GLY A 201 22.88 -8.49 14.79
C GLY A 201 21.51 -8.07 14.23
N ILE A 202 20.60 -9.02 14.06
CA ILE A 202 19.26 -8.75 13.49
C ILE A 202 18.43 -7.79 14.36
N THR A 203 18.59 -7.82 15.68
CA THR A 203 17.88 -6.88 16.56
C THR A 203 18.40 -5.45 16.37
N GLY A 204 19.67 -5.28 15.98
CA GLY A 204 20.25 -4.00 15.59
C GLY A 204 19.51 -3.37 14.41
N ALA A 205 19.19 -4.14 13.37
CA ALA A 205 18.38 -3.69 12.24
C ALA A 205 16.97 -3.27 12.68
N ALA A 206 16.34 -4.04 13.60
CA ALA A 206 15.04 -3.66 14.16
C ALA A 206 15.09 -2.32 14.91
N TYR A 207 16.11 -2.11 15.74
CA TYR A 207 16.31 -0.84 16.44
C TYR A 207 16.60 0.33 15.48
N ALA A 208 17.44 0.13 14.46
CA ALA A 208 17.69 1.15 13.44
C ALA A 208 16.40 1.56 12.72
N THR A 209 15.58 0.57 12.35
CA THR A 209 14.26 0.76 11.72
C THR A 209 13.33 1.57 12.62
N VAL A 210 13.12 1.13 13.86
CA VAL A 210 12.20 1.78 14.80
C VAL A 210 12.67 3.18 15.15
N PHE A 211 13.96 3.37 15.37
CA PHE A 211 14.54 4.68 15.66
C PHE A 211 14.39 5.66 14.48
N SER A 212 14.76 5.25 13.28
CA SER A 212 14.67 6.09 12.07
C SER A 212 13.23 6.50 11.78
N ARG A 213 12.28 5.56 11.91
CA ARG A 213 10.83 5.83 11.76
C ARG A 213 10.29 6.70 12.89
N GLY A 214 10.75 6.46 14.12
CA GLY A 214 10.39 7.27 15.28
C GLY A 214 10.82 8.73 15.12
N LEU A 215 12.07 8.95 14.69
CA LEU A 215 12.55 10.31 14.42
C LEU A 215 11.77 10.98 13.28
N ALA A 216 11.48 10.24 12.21
CA ALA A 216 10.62 10.72 11.12
C ALA A 216 9.22 11.08 11.59
N MET A 217 8.63 10.28 12.48
CA MET A 217 7.35 10.59 13.12
C MET A 217 7.44 11.89 13.93
N LEU A 218 8.47 12.05 14.76
CA LEU A 218 8.65 13.26 15.56
C LEU A 218 8.79 14.51 14.69
N VAL A 219 9.57 14.43 13.61
CA VAL A 219 9.70 15.52 12.63
C VAL A 219 8.35 15.80 11.96
N GLY A 220 7.65 14.76 11.50
CA GLY A 220 6.35 14.88 10.86
C GLY A 220 5.29 15.48 11.77
N LEU A 221 5.16 14.99 13.01
CA LEU A 221 4.26 15.56 14.02
C LEU A 221 4.64 17.00 14.37
N GLY A 222 5.93 17.30 14.49
CA GLY A 222 6.42 18.68 14.72
C GLY A 222 5.98 19.64 13.61
N ILE A 223 6.08 19.21 12.34
CA ILE A 223 5.58 19.99 11.18
C ILE A 223 4.08 20.22 11.29
N MET A 224 3.30 19.17 11.59
CA MET A 224 1.85 19.24 11.70
C MET A 224 1.40 20.08 12.91
N PHE A 225 2.04 19.96 14.07
CA PHE A 225 1.73 20.81 15.24
C PHE A 225 2.08 22.28 14.99
N SER A 226 3.17 22.56 14.29
CA SER A 226 3.54 23.96 13.97
C SER A 226 2.58 24.59 12.95
N GLY A 227 1.90 23.79 12.13
CA GLY A 227 1.11 24.25 11.01
C GLY A 227 1.93 24.97 9.93
N SER A 228 3.25 24.73 9.93
CA SER A 228 4.18 25.39 8.99
C SER A 228 4.00 24.89 7.55
N ARG A 229 3.49 23.68 7.38
CA ARG A 229 3.21 23.04 6.08
C ARG A 229 2.06 22.04 6.23
N GLY A 230 1.24 21.94 5.18
CA GLY A 230 0.14 20.99 5.11
C GLY A 230 -0.90 21.17 6.21
N VAL A 231 -1.55 20.07 6.59
CA VAL A 231 -2.61 20.09 7.59
C VAL A 231 -2.05 20.25 9.00
N LYS A 232 -2.65 21.16 9.78
CA LYS A 232 -2.30 21.37 11.19
C LYS A 232 -3.07 20.39 12.07
N ILE A 233 -2.45 19.92 13.15
CA ILE A 233 -3.10 19.16 14.23
C ILE A 233 -3.07 19.97 15.53
N ARG A 234 -4.09 19.76 16.37
CA ARG A 234 -4.25 20.50 17.63
C ARG A 234 -4.49 19.55 18.79
N LEU A 235 -3.77 19.74 19.88
CA LEU A 235 -3.92 18.92 21.09
C LEU A 235 -5.38 18.89 21.66
N PRO A 236 -6.13 20.00 21.70
CA PRO A 236 -7.52 19.96 22.16
C PRO A 236 -8.41 19.03 21.33
N ASP A 237 -8.12 18.92 20.02
CA ASP A 237 -8.88 18.08 19.07
C ASP A 237 -8.49 16.61 19.10
N MET A 238 -7.49 16.24 19.88
CA MET A 238 -7.04 14.85 20.04
C MET A 238 -7.82 14.07 21.09
N ARG A 239 -8.83 14.66 21.72
CA ARG A 239 -9.76 13.93 22.59
C ARG A 239 -10.55 12.96 21.72
N PRO A 240 -10.58 11.64 22.06
CA PRO A 240 -11.25 10.63 21.25
C PRO A 240 -12.74 10.94 21.06
N ASP A 241 -13.18 11.04 19.81
CA ASP A 241 -14.58 11.22 19.42
C ASP A 241 -15.12 9.92 18.83
N PRO A 242 -16.07 9.23 19.51
CA PRO A 242 -16.64 7.98 19.02
C PRO A 242 -17.40 8.12 17.68
N VAL A 243 -17.95 9.27 17.39
CA VAL A 243 -18.64 9.56 16.12
C VAL A 243 -17.60 9.56 14.99
N TYR A 244 -16.49 10.25 15.23
CA TYR A 244 -15.38 10.28 14.28
C TYR A 244 -14.71 8.92 14.12
N LEU A 245 -14.58 8.14 15.20
CA LEU A 245 -14.08 6.76 15.13
C LEU A 245 -14.91 5.91 14.17
N ARG A 246 -16.26 5.97 14.29
CA ARG A 246 -17.15 5.23 13.38
C ARG A 246 -16.92 5.62 11.91
N LYS A 247 -16.72 6.92 11.65
CA LYS A 247 -16.42 7.46 10.32
C LYS A 247 -15.08 6.92 9.79
N ILE A 248 -14.03 6.99 10.60
CA ILE A 248 -12.71 6.46 10.27
C ILE A 248 -12.77 4.95 10.02
N LEU A 249 -13.48 4.19 10.85
CA LEU A 249 -13.62 2.74 10.68
C LEU A 249 -14.41 2.36 9.43
N ARG A 250 -15.47 3.12 9.10
CA ARG A 250 -16.29 2.88 7.89
C ARG A 250 -15.44 2.95 6.60
N ILE A 251 -14.46 3.84 6.56
CA ILE A 251 -13.56 4.02 5.41
C ILE A 251 -12.33 3.12 5.55
N GLY A 252 -11.78 3.04 6.76
CA GLY A 252 -10.49 2.39 7.03
C GLY A 252 -10.56 0.87 7.00
N VAL A 253 -11.60 0.26 7.60
CA VAL A 253 -11.72 -1.20 7.64
C VAL A 253 -11.75 -1.81 6.23
N PRO A 254 -12.57 -1.32 5.28
CA PRO A 254 -12.51 -1.84 3.91
C PRO A 254 -11.15 -1.64 3.24
N ALA A 255 -10.46 -0.53 3.51
CA ALA A 255 -9.12 -0.29 2.97
C ALA A 255 -8.07 -1.25 3.56
N SER A 256 -8.19 -1.61 4.85
CA SER A 256 -7.37 -2.66 5.47
C SER A 256 -7.66 -4.03 4.85
N ILE A 257 -8.93 -4.35 4.60
CA ILE A 257 -9.36 -5.59 3.93
C ILE A 257 -8.80 -5.65 2.50
N GLU A 258 -8.77 -4.53 1.76
CA GLU A 258 -8.12 -4.46 0.43
C GLU A 258 -6.64 -4.85 0.52
N GLY A 259 -5.90 -4.27 1.48
CA GLY A 259 -4.47 -4.55 1.67
C GLY A 259 -4.19 -5.99 2.07
N THR A 260 -4.90 -6.48 3.09
CA THR A 260 -4.77 -7.85 3.60
C THR A 260 -5.21 -8.88 2.56
N GLY A 261 -6.34 -8.66 1.89
CA GLY A 261 -6.85 -9.53 0.83
C GLY A 261 -5.88 -9.65 -0.35
N ARG A 262 -5.18 -8.57 -0.67
CA ARG A 262 -4.10 -8.60 -1.67
C ARG A 262 -2.95 -9.48 -1.22
N ALA A 263 -2.47 -9.31 0.01
CA ALA A 263 -1.37 -10.11 0.57
C ALA A 263 -1.73 -11.60 0.56
N VAL A 264 -2.92 -11.96 1.03
CA VAL A 264 -3.42 -13.33 1.04
C VAL A 264 -3.48 -13.90 -0.39
N SER A 265 -4.04 -13.15 -1.35
CA SER A 265 -4.16 -13.62 -2.74
C SER A 265 -2.79 -13.87 -3.40
N VAL A 266 -1.80 -13.03 -3.12
CA VAL A 266 -0.42 -13.22 -3.62
C VAL A 266 0.20 -14.48 -3.03
N ASN A 267 0.04 -14.72 -1.72
CA ASN A 267 0.56 -15.92 -1.08
C ASN A 267 -0.13 -17.20 -1.58
N LEU A 268 -1.46 -17.18 -1.76
CA LEU A 268 -2.18 -18.32 -2.34
C LEU A 268 -1.73 -18.61 -3.77
N LEU A 269 -1.44 -17.58 -4.56
CA LEU A 269 -0.89 -17.78 -5.91
C LEU A 269 0.50 -18.42 -5.87
N LEU A 270 1.35 -18.06 -4.90
CA LEU A 270 2.67 -18.71 -4.71
C LEU A 270 2.53 -20.20 -4.38
N ILE A 271 1.48 -20.62 -3.67
CA ILE A 271 1.18 -22.04 -3.46
C ILE A 271 0.90 -22.73 -4.79
N VAL A 272 0.11 -22.10 -5.67
CA VAL A 272 -0.16 -22.65 -7.02
C VAL A 272 1.13 -22.76 -7.83
N VAL A 273 1.96 -21.72 -7.81
CA VAL A 273 3.27 -21.74 -8.52
C VAL A 273 4.19 -22.81 -7.94
N GLY A 274 4.19 -22.99 -6.63
CA GLY A 274 5.00 -23.98 -5.91
C GLY A 274 4.68 -25.45 -6.26
N THR A 275 3.56 -25.74 -6.94
CA THR A 275 3.24 -27.09 -7.44
C THR A 275 4.10 -27.49 -8.67
N PHE A 276 4.80 -26.53 -9.27
CA PHE A 276 5.66 -26.74 -10.43
C PHE A 276 7.13 -26.91 -10.05
N SER A 277 7.99 -27.15 -11.05
CA SER A 277 9.43 -27.30 -10.83
C SER A 277 10.10 -26.04 -10.28
N THR A 278 11.23 -26.20 -9.63
CA THR A 278 12.05 -25.10 -9.11
C THR A 278 12.44 -24.09 -10.19
N THR A 279 12.65 -24.55 -11.43
CA THR A 279 12.88 -23.69 -12.61
C THR A 279 11.70 -22.75 -12.87
N VAL A 280 10.46 -23.27 -12.79
CA VAL A 280 9.24 -22.45 -12.96
C VAL A 280 9.11 -21.44 -11.83
N VAL A 281 9.32 -21.87 -10.59
CA VAL A 281 9.27 -20.99 -9.41
C VAL A 281 10.30 -19.85 -9.54
N ALA A 282 11.54 -20.19 -9.96
CA ALA A 282 12.60 -19.20 -10.14
C ALA A 282 12.29 -18.21 -11.27
N GLY A 283 11.88 -18.68 -12.44
CA GLY A 283 11.52 -17.85 -13.59
C GLY A 283 10.33 -16.93 -13.28
N PHE A 284 9.28 -17.45 -12.63
CA PHE A 284 8.17 -16.66 -12.13
C PHE A 284 8.62 -15.60 -11.12
N GLY A 285 9.53 -15.96 -10.19
CA GLY A 285 10.07 -15.04 -9.19
C GLY A 285 10.78 -13.83 -9.82
N ILE A 286 11.57 -14.04 -10.87
CA ILE A 286 12.20 -12.96 -11.63
C ILE A 286 11.14 -12.14 -12.35
N GLY A 287 10.20 -12.79 -13.04
CA GLY A 287 9.12 -12.10 -13.75
C GLY A 287 8.28 -11.20 -12.83
N ILE A 288 7.94 -11.65 -11.63
CA ILE A 288 7.22 -10.86 -10.62
C ILE A 288 8.03 -9.67 -10.11
N ARG A 289 9.34 -9.78 -10.01
CA ARG A 289 10.21 -8.64 -9.63
C ARG A 289 10.13 -7.53 -10.70
N VAL A 290 10.27 -7.90 -11.98
CA VAL A 290 10.11 -6.97 -13.10
C VAL A 290 8.70 -6.35 -13.08
N PHE A 291 7.66 -7.17 -12.95
CA PHE A 291 6.27 -6.72 -12.81
C PHE A 291 6.08 -5.72 -11.66
N SER A 292 6.71 -5.94 -10.50
CA SER A 292 6.57 -5.07 -9.33
C SER A 292 7.14 -3.67 -9.56
N VAL A 293 8.28 -3.56 -10.28
CA VAL A 293 8.86 -2.25 -10.62
C VAL A 293 7.91 -1.42 -11.48
N ILE A 294 7.25 -2.06 -12.45
CA ILE A 294 6.27 -1.41 -13.33
C ILE A 294 5.02 -0.97 -12.57
N PHE A 295 4.72 -1.65 -11.49
CA PHE A 295 3.54 -1.37 -10.67
C PHE A 295 3.68 -0.12 -9.79
N LEU A 296 4.90 0.32 -9.47
CA LEU A 296 5.16 1.47 -8.60
C LEU A 296 4.55 2.79 -9.11
N PRO A 297 4.73 3.17 -10.39
CA PRO A 297 4.07 4.36 -10.94
C PRO A 297 2.54 4.29 -10.87
N ALA A 298 1.96 3.11 -11.14
CA ALA A 298 0.50 2.93 -11.06
C ALA A 298 -0.04 3.15 -9.64
N ILE A 299 0.68 2.69 -8.62
CA ILE A 299 0.32 2.94 -7.22
C ILE A 299 0.40 4.45 -6.91
N ALA A 300 1.47 5.10 -7.34
CA ALA A 300 1.68 6.52 -7.07
C ALA A 300 0.60 7.40 -7.72
N VAL A 301 0.28 7.13 -8.99
CA VAL A 301 -0.80 7.85 -9.70
C VAL A 301 -2.16 7.56 -9.06
N ALA A 302 -2.45 6.32 -8.65
CA ALA A 302 -3.67 6.00 -7.92
C ALA A 302 -3.81 6.80 -6.63
N ARG A 303 -2.71 7.05 -5.90
CA ARG A 303 -2.70 7.91 -4.71
C ARG A 303 -2.88 9.39 -5.04
N GLY A 304 -2.29 9.86 -6.14
CA GLY A 304 -2.53 11.22 -6.64
C GLY A 304 -4.00 11.43 -7.04
N VAL A 305 -4.60 10.47 -7.74
CA VAL A 305 -6.02 10.49 -8.10
C VAL A 305 -6.92 10.43 -6.85
N GLU A 306 -6.57 9.63 -5.85
CA GLU A 306 -7.29 9.57 -4.56
C GLU A 306 -7.39 10.94 -3.90
N THR A 307 -6.29 11.68 -3.82
CA THR A 307 -6.26 13.03 -3.27
C THR A 307 -7.06 14.01 -4.15
N MET A 308 -6.79 14.02 -5.46
CA MET A 308 -7.46 14.93 -6.40
C MET A 308 -8.97 14.69 -6.46
N ALA A 309 -9.41 13.42 -6.53
CA ALA A 309 -10.83 13.09 -6.51
C ALA A 309 -11.48 13.48 -5.18
N GLY A 310 -10.80 13.23 -4.05
CA GLY A 310 -11.29 13.61 -2.73
C GLY A 310 -11.53 15.13 -2.62
N GLN A 311 -10.55 15.95 -3.02
CA GLN A 311 -10.69 17.40 -2.97
C GLN A 311 -11.77 17.90 -3.94
N ASN A 312 -11.85 17.37 -5.16
CA ASN A 312 -12.90 17.79 -6.10
C ASN A 312 -14.31 17.38 -5.63
N ILE A 313 -14.49 16.22 -5.00
CA ILE A 313 -15.78 15.83 -4.40
C ILE A 313 -16.09 16.75 -3.23
N GLY A 314 -15.12 17.06 -2.38
CA GLY A 314 -15.29 18.01 -1.29
C GLY A 314 -15.70 19.41 -1.77
N ALA A 315 -15.15 19.86 -2.90
CA ALA A 315 -15.50 21.13 -3.57
C ALA A 315 -16.87 21.10 -4.27
N GLY A 316 -17.59 19.97 -4.30
CA GLY A 316 -18.83 19.83 -5.06
C GLY A 316 -18.63 19.75 -6.57
N LEU A 317 -17.45 19.30 -7.03
CA LEU A 317 -17.05 19.22 -8.45
C LEU A 317 -16.87 17.74 -8.91
N PRO A 318 -17.94 16.92 -8.89
CA PRO A 318 -17.83 15.50 -9.24
C PRO A 318 -17.41 15.29 -10.71
N ASP A 319 -17.80 16.16 -11.63
CA ASP A 319 -17.40 16.06 -13.04
C ASP A 319 -15.88 16.22 -13.21
N ARG A 320 -15.27 17.09 -12.39
CA ARG A 320 -13.82 17.26 -12.40
C ARG A 320 -13.10 16.08 -11.74
N ALA A 321 -13.68 15.48 -10.70
CA ALA A 321 -13.19 14.23 -10.13
C ALA A 321 -13.20 13.11 -11.18
N GLU A 322 -14.28 12.99 -11.97
CA GLU A 322 -14.37 12.04 -13.09
C GLU A 322 -13.32 12.32 -14.16
N ALA A 323 -13.19 13.56 -14.60
CA ALA A 323 -12.19 13.96 -15.60
C ALA A 323 -10.76 13.64 -15.14
N SER A 324 -10.47 13.80 -13.84
CA SER A 324 -9.17 13.46 -13.25
C SER A 324 -8.88 11.96 -13.29
N ALA A 325 -9.87 11.13 -12.94
CA ALA A 325 -9.76 9.69 -13.01
C ALA A 325 -9.60 9.19 -14.46
N ASP A 326 -10.39 9.73 -15.38
CA ASP A 326 -10.34 9.41 -16.81
C ASP A 326 -8.99 9.79 -17.43
N PHE A 327 -8.49 10.98 -17.09
CA PHE A 327 -7.16 11.44 -17.55
C PHE A 327 -6.06 10.49 -17.04
N ALA A 328 -6.07 10.18 -15.75
CA ALA A 328 -5.11 9.27 -15.15
C ALA A 328 -5.19 7.86 -15.77
N ALA A 329 -6.40 7.35 -15.99
CA ALA A 329 -6.62 6.05 -16.62
C ALA A 329 -6.04 5.99 -18.03
N ARG A 330 -6.29 7.02 -18.86
CA ARG A 330 -5.73 7.11 -20.22
C ARG A 330 -4.21 7.26 -20.20
N ALA A 331 -3.68 8.15 -19.37
CA ALA A 331 -2.24 8.36 -19.24
C ALA A 331 -1.53 7.06 -18.80
N MET A 332 -2.04 6.38 -17.78
CA MET A 332 -1.47 5.12 -17.31
C MET A 332 -1.62 4.00 -18.32
N PHE A 333 -2.73 3.93 -19.06
CA PHE A 333 -2.89 2.95 -20.12
C PHE A 333 -1.82 3.13 -21.20
N LEU A 334 -1.55 4.35 -21.61
CA LEU A 334 -0.53 4.65 -22.63
C LEU A 334 0.89 4.42 -22.12
N ILE A 335 1.21 4.91 -20.91
CA ILE A 335 2.56 4.80 -20.34
C ILE A 335 2.90 3.34 -20.02
N LEU A 336 2.04 2.66 -19.25
CA LEU A 336 2.30 1.27 -18.85
C LEU A 336 2.08 0.30 -20.02
N GLY A 337 1.14 0.59 -20.92
CA GLY A 337 0.94 -0.16 -22.14
C GLY A 337 2.15 -0.06 -23.08
N GLY A 338 2.68 1.16 -23.28
CA GLY A 338 3.91 1.36 -24.04
C GLY A 338 5.11 0.63 -23.44
N LEU A 339 5.29 0.73 -22.11
CA LEU A 339 6.31 -0.03 -21.41
C LEU A 339 6.08 -1.54 -21.54
N GLY A 340 4.81 -1.99 -21.48
CA GLY A 340 4.43 -3.37 -21.71
C GLY A 340 4.81 -3.86 -23.11
N VAL A 341 4.61 -3.05 -24.15
CA VAL A 341 5.06 -3.39 -25.49
C VAL A 341 6.58 -3.57 -25.55
N LEU A 342 7.36 -2.69 -24.93
CA LEU A 342 8.81 -2.82 -24.84
C LEU A 342 9.23 -4.12 -24.16
N ILE A 343 8.60 -4.49 -23.05
CA ILE A 343 8.88 -5.71 -22.32
C ILE A 343 8.44 -6.95 -23.11
N PHE A 344 7.33 -6.87 -23.82
CA PHE A 344 6.87 -7.94 -24.70
C PHE A 344 7.86 -8.22 -25.83
N LEU A 345 8.49 -7.18 -26.39
CA LEU A 345 9.48 -7.31 -27.46
C LEU A 345 10.84 -7.83 -26.96
N PHE A 346 11.23 -7.44 -25.75
CA PHE A 346 12.56 -7.74 -25.19
C PHE A 346 12.51 -8.49 -23.83
N PRO A 347 11.71 -9.53 -23.65
CA PRO A 347 11.59 -10.20 -22.35
C PRO A 347 12.85 -10.99 -21.98
N THR A 348 13.49 -11.66 -22.95
CA THR A 348 14.68 -12.47 -22.72
C THR A 348 15.88 -11.64 -22.22
N PRO A 349 16.28 -10.53 -22.87
CA PRO A 349 17.33 -9.67 -22.33
C PRO A 349 17.03 -9.13 -20.93
N ILE A 350 15.76 -8.81 -20.64
CA ILE A 350 15.36 -8.30 -19.31
C ILE A 350 15.55 -9.37 -18.23
N VAL A 351 15.15 -10.61 -18.50
CA VAL A 351 15.27 -11.70 -17.52
C VAL A 351 16.73 -12.17 -17.38
N SER A 352 17.51 -12.18 -18.46
CA SER A 352 18.93 -12.58 -18.44
C SER A 352 19.83 -11.65 -17.62
N VAL A 353 19.37 -10.43 -17.28
CA VAL A 353 20.08 -9.58 -16.30
C VAL A 353 20.17 -10.25 -14.91
N PHE A 354 19.22 -11.14 -14.59
CA PHE A 354 19.09 -11.73 -13.25
C PHE A 354 19.71 -13.12 -13.14
N THR A 355 19.88 -13.85 -14.25
CA THR A 355 20.40 -15.24 -14.26
C THR A 355 20.88 -15.65 -15.64
N ASP A 356 21.91 -16.50 -15.66
CA ASP A 356 22.44 -17.13 -16.87
C ASP A 356 21.78 -18.49 -17.16
N ASP A 357 20.95 -19.03 -16.25
CA ASP A 357 20.21 -20.28 -16.47
C ASP A 357 19.17 -20.11 -17.57
N THR A 358 19.45 -20.69 -18.72
CA THR A 358 18.62 -20.57 -19.91
C THR A 358 17.20 -21.10 -19.73
N ALA A 359 16.98 -22.10 -18.88
CA ALA A 359 15.67 -22.67 -18.60
C ALA A 359 14.85 -21.71 -17.73
N VAL A 360 15.47 -21.09 -16.72
CA VAL A 360 14.86 -20.05 -15.88
C VAL A 360 14.54 -18.81 -16.72
N VAL A 361 15.48 -18.39 -17.59
CA VAL A 361 15.28 -17.26 -18.52
C VAL A 361 14.10 -17.52 -19.45
N ALA A 362 13.96 -18.72 -19.99
CA ALA A 362 12.84 -19.07 -20.88
C ALA A 362 11.49 -18.93 -20.18
N VAL A 363 11.34 -19.44 -18.95
CA VAL A 363 10.11 -19.35 -18.16
C VAL A 363 9.79 -17.90 -17.79
N GLY A 364 10.77 -17.13 -17.31
CA GLY A 364 10.57 -15.72 -16.95
C GLY A 364 10.21 -14.87 -18.16
N ALA A 365 10.83 -15.09 -19.30
CA ALA A 365 10.52 -14.41 -20.56
C ALA A 365 9.13 -14.78 -21.08
N GLU A 366 8.73 -16.05 -20.97
CA GLU A 366 7.38 -16.48 -21.30
C GLU A 366 6.35 -15.77 -20.43
N PHE A 367 6.51 -15.78 -19.11
CA PHE A 367 5.64 -15.05 -18.18
C PHE A 367 5.48 -13.57 -18.58
N LEU A 368 6.61 -12.88 -18.83
CA LEU A 368 6.59 -11.47 -19.21
C LEU A 368 5.86 -11.25 -20.55
N ARG A 369 6.02 -12.13 -21.55
CA ARG A 369 5.27 -12.04 -22.80
C ARG A 369 3.77 -12.10 -22.61
N TYR A 370 3.27 -12.94 -21.71
CA TYR A 370 1.83 -13.03 -21.42
C TYR A 370 1.34 -11.76 -20.74
N VAL A 371 2.02 -11.32 -19.69
CA VAL A 371 1.45 -10.28 -18.79
C VAL A 371 1.72 -8.86 -19.28
N ALA A 372 2.78 -8.63 -20.04
CA ALA A 372 3.26 -7.29 -20.39
C ALA A 372 2.20 -6.46 -21.15
N LEU A 373 1.49 -7.07 -22.10
CA LEU A 373 0.44 -6.39 -22.87
C LEU A 373 -0.78 -5.99 -22.01
N THR A 374 -0.88 -6.50 -20.79
CA THR A 374 -1.98 -6.16 -19.87
C THR A 374 -1.61 -5.05 -18.88
N PHE A 375 -0.40 -4.51 -18.90
CA PHE A 375 0.03 -3.49 -17.95
C PHE A 375 -0.78 -2.20 -18.00
N GLY A 376 -1.20 -1.79 -19.20
CA GLY A 376 -2.09 -0.65 -19.36
C GLY A 376 -3.41 -0.82 -18.62
N PHE A 377 -3.99 -2.01 -18.63
CA PHE A 377 -5.23 -2.31 -17.90
C PHE A 377 -5.06 -2.20 -16.37
N ILE A 378 -3.88 -2.58 -15.85
CA ILE A 378 -3.58 -2.37 -14.43
C ILE A 378 -3.59 -0.88 -14.10
N GLY A 379 -3.01 -0.03 -14.96
CA GLY A 379 -3.03 1.42 -14.80
C GLY A 379 -4.46 1.98 -14.76
N VAL A 380 -5.31 1.55 -15.67
CA VAL A 380 -6.73 1.92 -15.70
C VAL A 380 -7.45 1.52 -14.42
N MET A 381 -7.33 0.26 -14.02
CA MET A 381 -7.95 -0.23 -12.78
C MET A 381 -7.48 0.58 -11.56
N ARG A 382 -6.19 0.89 -11.48
CA ARG A 382 -5.61 1.65 -10.35
C ARG A 382 -6.10 3.09 -10.31
N ALA A 383 -6.24 3.76 -11.44
CA ALA A 383 -6.78 5.11 -11.50
C ALA A 383 -8.20 5.16 -10.92
N TYR A 384 -9.10 4.29 -11.39
CA TYR A 384 -10.48 4.28 -10.90
C TYR A 384 -10.61 3.80 -9.45
N THR A 385 -9.83 2.80 -9.01
CA THR A 385 -9.85 2.42 -7.59
C THR A 385 -9.28 3.53 -6.70
N GLY A 386 -8.34 4.34 -7.18
CA GLY A 386 -7.90 5.56 -6.51
C GLY A 386 -9.03 6.58 -6.37
N ALA A 387 -9.78 6.83 -7.43
CA ALA A 387 -10.92 7.74 -7.41
C ALA A 387 -12.05 7.25 -6.46
N PHE A 388 -12.38 5.95 -6.45
CA PHE A 388 -13.31 5.37 -5.47
C PHE A 388 -12.86 5.60 -4.03
N ARG A 389 -11.56 5.44 -3.74
CA ARG A 389 -11.05 5.75 -2.39
C ARG A 389 -11.18 7.23 -2.06
N GLY A 390 -10.82 8.13 -2.98
CA GLY A 390 -10.99 9.57 -2.81
C GLY A 390 -12.45 9.98 -2.54
N ALA A 391 -13.40 9.27 -3.18
CA ALA A 391 -14.83 9.40 -2.91
C ALA A 391 -15.28 8.76 -1.57
N GLY A 392 -14.37 8.19 -0.78
CA GLY A 392 -14.73 7.47 0.45
C GLY A 392 -15.36 6.10 0.25
N GLN A 393 -15.50 5.64 -1.01
CA GLN A 393 -16.05 4.32 -1.35
C GLN A 393 -14.96 3.24 -1.33
N THR A 394 -14.25 3.13 -0.21
CA THR A 394 -13.16 2.16 -0.03
C THR A 394 -13.63 0.72 -0.08
N LEU A 395 -14.89 0.45 0.27
CA LEU A 395 -15.48 -0.88 0.13
C LEU A 395 -15.54 -1.32 -1.34
N VAL A 396 -15.90 -0.41 -2.25
CA VAL A 396 -15.93 -0.70 -3.71
C VAL A 396 -14.52 -1.00 -4.20
N ALA A 397 -13.53 -0.21 -3.81
CA ALA A 397 -12.12 -0.46 -4.15
C ALA A 397 -11.64 -1.81 -3.61
N ALA A 398 -12.01 -2.19 -2.39
CA ALA A 398 -11.70 -3.49 -1.79
C ALA A 398 -12.36 -4.65 -2.54
N VAL A 399 -13.65 -4.52 -2.87
CA VAL A 399 -14.38 -5.54 -3.63
C VAL A 399 -13.75 -5.75 -5.01
N ILE A 400 -13.41 -4.68 -5.75
CA ILE A 400 -12.71 -4.78 -7.03
C ILE A 400 -11.37 -5.51 -6.85
N ALA A 401 -10.57 -5.16 -5.84
CA ALA A 401 -9.27 -5.77 -5.61
C ALA A 401 -9.37 -7.27 -5.26
N ILE A 402 -10.32 -7.65 -4.40
CA ILE A 402 -10.54 -9.05 -4.02
C ILE A 402 -11.09 -9.84 -5.22
N THR A 403 -12.01 -9.26 -5.98
CA THR A 403 -12.58 -9.91 -7.16
C THR A 403 -11.49 -10.22 -8.18
N PHE A 404 -10.65 -9.25 -8.54
CA PHE A 404 -9.66 -9.52 -9.59
C PHE A 404 -8.50 -10.41 -9.11
N LEU A 405 -8.03 -10.25 -7.87
CA LEU A 405 -6.90 -11.04 -7.33
C LEU A 405 -7.33 -12.41 -6.80
N GLY A 406 -8.42 -12.44 -6.05
CA GLY A 406 -8.90 -13.63 -5.37
C GLY A 406 -9.88 -14.46 -6.22
N LEU A 407 -10.96 -13.84 -6.68
CA LEU A 407 -12.06 -14.57 -7.33
C LEU A 407 -11.85 -14.82 -8.83
N ILE A 408 -10.98 -14.06 -9.50
CA ILE A 408 -10.68 -14.27 -10.93
C ILE A 408 -9.30 -14.90 -11.09
N ARG A 409 -8.23 -14.24 -10.61
CA ARG A 409 -6.85 -14.71 -10.84
C ARG A 409 -6.61 -16.10 -10.28
N LEU A 410 -6.92 -16.34 -9.02
CA LEU A 410 -6.63 -17.62 -8.38
C LEU A 410 -7.36 -18.80 -9.01
N PRO A 411 -8.70 -18.76 -9.23
CA PRO A 411 -9.39 -19.87 -9.89
C PRO A 411 -8.92 -20.07 -11.33
N VAL A 412 -8.75 -19.00 -12.11
CA VAL A 412 -8.25 -19.12 -13.49
C VAL A 412 -6.87 -19.74 -13.53
N ALA A 413 -5.94 -19.23 -12.67
CA ALA A 413 -4.59 -19.79 -12.56
C ALA A 413 -4.62 -21.27 -12.16
N TRP A 414 -5.43 -21.63 -11.16
CA TRP A 414 -5.54 -23.01 -10.69
C TRP A 414 -6.13 -23.92 -11.76
N PHE A 415 -7.33 -23.61 -12.25
CA PHE A 415 -8.06 -24.49 -13.19
C PHE A 415 -7.36 -24.63 -14.54
N LEU A 416 -6.77 -23.56 -15.06
CA LEU A 416 -6.02 -23.66 -16.30
C LEU A 416 -4.70 -24.38 -16.11
N SER A 417 -3.97 -24.15 -15.02
CA SER A 417 -2.67 -24.75 -14.82
C SER A 417 -2.73 -26.24 -14.45
N GLN A 418 -3.69 -26.62 -13.60
CA GLN A 418 -3.85 -27.99 -13.10
C GLN A 418 -4.88 -28.81 -13.90
N GLY A 419 -5.72 -28.16 -14.70
CA GLY A 419 -6.86 -28.79 -15.36
C GLY A 419 -8.05 -28.99 -14.43
N VAL A 420 -9.14 -29.53 -15.00
CA VAL A 420 -10.36 -29.86 -14.25
C VAL A 420 -10.77 -31.29 -14.62
N GLY A 421 -10.83 -32.15 -13.63
CA GLY A 421 -11.13 -33.58 -13.79
C GLY A 421 -9.88 -34.47 -13.54
N GLY A 422 -10.01 -35.74 -13.92
CA GLY A 422 -8.97 -36.76 -13.62
C GLY A 422 -9.22 -37.47 -12.29
N ALA A 423 -8.19 -38.05 -11.71
CA ALA A 423 -8.28 -38.77 -10.44
C ALA A 423 -8.32 -37.82 -9.24
N VAL A 424 -9.45 -37.70 -8.58
CA VAL A 424 -9.61 -36.89 -7.35
C VAL A 424 -9.65 -37.84 -6.14
N THR A 425 -8.65 -37.73 -5.27
CA THR A 425 -8.62 -38.54 -4.02
C THR A 425 -9.20 -37.72 -2.85
N LEU A 426 -10.34 -38.15 -2.34
CA LEU A 426 -10.99 -37.57 -1.17
C LEU A 426 -11.14 -38.65 -0.09
N PHE A 427 -10.66 -38.38 1.10
CA PHE A 427 -10.74 -39.31 2.25
C PHE A 427 -10.22 -40.74 1.96
N GLY A 428 -9.15 -40.83 1.11
CA GLY A 428 -8.57 -42.13 0.73
C GLY A 428 -9.26 -42.86 -0.43
N TYR A 429 -10.36 -42.32 -0.95
CA TYR A 429 -11.04 -42.84 -2.15
C TYR A 429 -10.68 -42.04 -3.38
N THR A 430 -10.24 -42.72 -4.45
CA THR A 430 -9.92 -42.06 -5.73
C THR A 430 -11.14 -42.15 -6.65
N LEU A 431 -11.76 -41.01 -6.91
CA LEU A 431 -12.83 -40.86 -7.89
C LEU A 431 -12.23 -40.42 -9.22
N GLN A 432 -12.58 -41.15 -10.30
CA GLN A 432 -12.27 -40.73 -11.68
C GLN A 432 -13.35 -39.76 -12.16
N VAL A 433 -13.00 -38.47 -12.23
CA VAL A 433 -13.89 -37.43 -12.79
C VAL A 433 -13.54 -37.25 -14.27
N PRO A 434 -14.50 -37.17 -15.19
CA PRO A 434 -14.20 -36.86 -16.59
C PRO A 434 -13.33 -35.60 -16.70
N GLN A 435 -12.31 -35.63 -17.56
CA GLN A 435 -11.43 -34.47 -17.75
C GLN A 435 -12.17 -33.42 -18.57
N LEU A 436 -12.67 -32.38 -17.88
CA LEU A 436 -13.39 -31.26 -18.47
C LEU A 436 -12.47 -30.22 -19.07
N LEU A 437 -11.25 -30.12 -18.50
CA LEU A 437 -10.22 -29.17 -18.94
C LEU A 437 -8.85 -29.82 -18.80
N ALA A 438 -8.08 -29.89 -19.89
CA ALA A 438 -6.72 -30.37 -19.87
C ALA A 438 -5.78 -29.36 -19.19
N PRO A 439 -4.83 -29.78 -18.35
CA PRO A 439 -3.87 -28.89 -17.73
C PRO A 439 -2.97 -28.24 -18.79
N THR A 440 -2.83 -26.93 -18.73
CA THR A 440 -1.90 -26.19 -19.61
C THR A 440 -0.53 -25.99 -18.98
N GLY A 441 -0.36 -26.41 -17.71
CA GLY A 441 0.87 -26.19 -16.95
C GLY A 441 1.08 -24.71 -16.57
N PRO A 442 2.35 -24.23 -16.45
CA PRO A 442 2.66 -22.87 -16.06
C PRO A 442 1.94 -21.76 -16.86
N PRO A 443 1.73 -21.88 -18.20
CA PRO A 443 0.95 -20.91 -18.96
C PRO A 443 -0.45 -20.65 -18.42
N GLY A 444 -1.08 -21.61 -17.75
CA GLY A 444 -2.37 -21.43 -17.10
C GLY A 444 -2.33 -20.36 -16.00
N ILE A 445 -1.21 -20.27 -15.26
CA ILE A 445 -1.00 -19.23 -14.26
C ILE A 445 -0.87 -17.86 -14.95
N TRP A 446 -0.12 -17.80 -16.07
CA TRP A 446 0.07 -16.56 -16.85
C TRP A 446 -1.28 -16.02 -17.37
N TRP A 447 -2.14 -16.91 -17.85
CA TRP A 447 -3.52 -16.56 -18.23
C TRP A 447 -4.33 -16.03 -17.06
N GLY A 448 -4.11 -16.52 -15.85
CA GLY A 448 -4.73 -15.98 -14.64
C GLY A 448 -4.45 -14.48 -14.47
N PHE A 449 -3.20 -14.03 -14.75
CA PHE A 449 -2.85 -12.61 -14.76
C PHE A 449 -3.54 -11.85 -15.90
N VAL A 450 -3.49 -12.38 -17.11
CA VAL A 450 -4.09 -11.74 -18.30
C VAL A 450 -5.56 -11.48 -18.08
N VAL A 451 -6.32 -12.54 -17.78
CA VAL A 451 -7.78 -12.47 -17.59
C VAL A 451 -8.13 -11.53 -16.44
N SER A 452 -7.44 -11.66 -15.30
CA SER A 452 -7.75 -10.82 -14.14
C SER A 452 -7.42 -9.35 -14.36
N ASN A 453 -6.29 -9.02 -14.99
CA ASN A 453 -5.91 -7.63 -15.26
C ASN A 453 -6.93 -6.93 -16.16
N VAL A 454 -7.35 -7.61 -17.24
CA VAL A 454 -8.36 -7.08 -18.17
C VAL A 454 -9.73 -7.00 -17.51
N ALA A 455 -10.19 -8.07 -16.86
CA ALA A 455 -11.49 -8.10 -16.18
C ALA A 455 -11.55 -7.08 -15.04
N GLY A 456 -10.47 -6.95 -14.24
CA GLY A 456 -10.39 -5.96 -13.16
C GLY A 456 -10.51 -4.52 -13.68
N ALA A 457 -9.88 -4.20 -14.80
CA ALA A 457 -10.02 -2.89 -15.45
C ALA A 457 -11.46 -2.65 -15.93
N LEU A 458 -12.04 -3.63 -16.64
CA LEU A 458 -13.42 -3.51 -17.16
C LEU A 458 -14.44 -3.35 -16.02
N ILE A 459 -14.31 -4.12 -14.95
CA ILE A 459 -15.16 -4.01 -13.75
C ILE A 459 -15.00 -2.62 -13.11
N ALA A 460 -13.77 -2.14 -12.95
CA ALA A 460 -13.51 -0.82 -12.37
C ALA A 460 -14.11 0.31 -13.20
N VAL A 461 -13.92 0.28 -14.54
CA VAL A 461 -14.51 1.25 -15.46
C VAL A 461 -16.03 1.20 -15.41
N ALA A 462 -16.61 0.00 -15.57
CA ALA A 462 -18.06 -0.18 -15.63
C ALA A 462 -18.74 0.28 -14.33
N TRP A 463 -18.13 -0.01 -13.18
CA TRP A 463 -18.65 0.42 -11.88
C TRP A 463 -18.51 1.94 -11.69
N TYR A 464 -17.36 2.49 -12.07
CA TYR A 464 -17.12 3.93 -11.94
C TYR A 464 -18.08 4.76 -12.79
N LYS A 465 -18.32 4.32 -14.04
CA LYS A 465 -19.24 4.98 -14.97
C LYS A 465 -20.74 4.88 -14.57
N ARG A 466 -21.09 4.02 -13.59
CA ARG A 466 -22.43 4.04 -12.99
C ARG A 466 -22.71 5.30 -12.14
N GLY A 467 -21.67 6.03 -11.75
CA GLY A 467 -21.79 7.31 -11.06
C GLY A 467 -22.19 7.24 -9.59
N THR A 468 -22.29 6.06 -8.96
CA THR A 468 -22.72 5.89 -7.56
C THR A 468 -21.78 6.56 -6.54
N TRP A 469 -20.62 6.98 -6.97
CA TRP A 469 -19.62 7.67 -6.16
C TRP A 469 -19.81 9.19 -6.15
N ARG A 470 -20.59 9.76 -7.06
CA ARG A 470 -20.74 11.22 -7.26
C ARG A 470 -21.32 11.93 -6.04
N ASP A 471 -22.25 11.27 -5.36
CA ASP A 471 -22.93 11.80 -4.16
C ASP A 471 -22.26 11.31 -2.85
N ALA A 472 -21.07 10.69 -2.95
CA ALA A 472 -20.38 10.11 -1.82
C ALA A 472 -19.55 11.17 -1.06
N ASP A 473 -20.23 11.98 -0.25
CA ASP A 473 -19.60 12.92 0.67
C ASP A 473 -19.40 12.24 2.04
N VAL A 474 -18.15 12.16 2.50
CA VAL A 474 -17.83 11.59 3.81
C VAL A 474 -17.67 12.65 4.91
N ARG A 475 -17.85 13.93 4.60
CA ARG A 475 -17.73 15.00 5.60
C ARG A 475 -18.80 14.88 6.67
N GLY A 476 -20.04 14.52 6.29
CA GLY A 476 -21.20 14.49 7.17
C GLY A 476 -21.69 15.91 7.51
N THR A 477 -22.89 16.04 8.05
CA THR A 477 -23.35 17.30 8.66
C THR A 477 -22.34 17.72 9.74
N PRO A 478 -21.88 18.98 9.79
CA PRO A 478 -21.04 19.45 10.88
C PRO A 478 -21.75 19.14 12.20
N GLY A 479 -21.15 18.27 13.01
CA GLY A 479 -21.55 18.20 14.41
C GLY A 479 -21.24 19.56 15.02
N PRO A 480 -22.00 20.02 16.01
CA PRO A 480 -21.71 21.28 16.70
C PRO A 480 -20.27 21.21 17.19
N GLY A 481 -19.42 22.11 16.66
CA GLY A 481 -18.03 22.22 17.12
C GLY A 481 -18.02 22.41 18.63
N PRO A 482 -16.96 21.99 19.36
CA PRO A 482 -16.85 22.20 20.79
C PRO A 482 -16.93 23.72 21.08
N GLY A 483 -18.06 24.20 21.54
CA GLY A 483 -18.31 25.62 21.86
C GLY A 483 -19.58 26.26 21.29
N VAL A 484 -20.40 25.50 20.53
CA VAL A 484 -21.75 25.93 20.19
C VAL A 484 -22.69 25.13 21.09
N ASP A 485 -23.22 25.79 22.11
CA ASP A 485 -24.22 25.21 22.97
C ASP A 485 -25.45 24.84 22.12
N ALA A 486 -26.04 23.67 22.40
CA ALA A 486 -27.17 23.13 21.65
C ALA A 486 -28.44 24.02 21.74
N ASP A 487 -28.41 25.05 22.56
CA ASP A 487 -29.52 25.99 22.78
C ASP A 487 -29.59 27.11 21.72
N ASP A 488 -28.57 27.29 20.88
CA ASP A 488 -28.56 28.35 19.84
C ASP A 488 -29.19 27.90 18.50
N VAL A 489 -29.57 26.64 18.35
CA VAL A 489 -30.08 26.09 17.07
C VAL A 489 -31.62 26.12 17.01
N ASP A 490 -32.32 26.19 18.16
CA ASP A 490 -33.79 26.22 18.20
C ASP A 490 -34.40 27.63 18.10
N GLY A 491 -33.57 28.68 18.06
CA GLY A 491 -34.03 30.07 18.02
C GLY A 491 -34.33 30.65 16.62
N ALA A 492 -34.02 29.95 15.54
CA ALA A 492 -34.11 30.50 14.16
C ALA A 492 -35.30 29.96 13.33
N ALA A 493 -36.18 29.18 13.90
CA ALA A 493 -37.30 28.55 13.16
C ALA A 493 -38.70 29.07 13.51
N THR A 494 -38.82 30.24 14.17
CA THR A 494 -40.14 30.92 14.33
C THR A 494 -39.97 32.42 14.17
N ASP A 495 -39.99 32.90 12.94
CA ASP A 495 -40.60 34.16 12.52
C ASP A 495 -40.62 34.28 11.00
N ASP A 496 -41.85 34.35 10.47
CA ASP A 496 -42.37 34.61 9.13
C ASP A 496 -42.61 33.44 8.19
#